data_f9c1de16ea4903f5205b12de69002351
#
_entry.id   f9c1de16ea4903f5205b12de69002351
#
_cell.length_a   1.000
_cell.length_b   1.000
_cell.length_c   1.000
_cell.angle_alpha   90.00
_cell.angle_beta   90.00
_cell.angle_gamma   90.00
#
_symmetry.space_group_name_H-M   'P 1'
#
loop_
_entity.id
_entity.type
_entity.pdbx_description
1 polymer ?
#
loop_
_entity_poly.entity_id
_entity_poly.type
_entity_poly.pdbx_seq_one_letter_code
_entity_poly.pdbx_strand_id
1 'polypeptide(L)'
;MTNEQLVAQIKAGEDVQKNMEQLYLQVRDYIHSVAMKYRNSGEVEDLEQEGYLALHAAIEKYDPGQGVKFLTYAAYYIRQGMQRYLQVNGSCLRLPVHCQ
;
A
#
# COMPACT_ATOMS: atom_id res chain seq x y z
N MET A 1 9.71 -16.50 -5.24
CA MET A 1 10.63 -15.35 -5.13
C MET A 1 10.26 -14.49 -3.93
N THR A 2 11.27 -13.90 -3.33
CA THR A 2 11.00 -12.98 -2.22
C THR A 2 10.45 -11.65 -2.75
N ASN A 3 9.85 -10.88 -1.85
CA ASN A 3 9.36 -9.56 -2.22
C ASN A 3 10.50 -8.70 -2.77
N GLU A 4 11.67 -8.76 -2.14
CA GLU A 4 12.83 -7.98 -2.56
C GLU A 4 13.29 -8.34 -3.96
N GLN A 5 13.28 -9.63 -4.28
CA GLN A 5 13.66 -10.09 -5.62
C GLN A 5 12.67 -9.60 -6.67
N LEU A 6 11.39 -9.66 -6.36
CA LEU A 6 10.36 -9.19 -7.29
C LEU A 6 10.48 -7.69 -7.52
N VAL A 7 10.70 -6.92 -6.45
CA VAL A 7 10.87 -5.49 -6.58
C VAL A 7 12.08 -5.15 -7.45
N ALA A 8 13.19 -5.88 -7.25
CA ALA A 8 14.39 -5.64 -8.04
C ALA A 8 14.13 -5.86 -9.52
N GLN A 9 13.41 -6.94 -9.87
CA GLN A 9 13.10 -7.22 -11.27
C GLN A 9 12.16 -6.18 -11.86
N ILE A 10 11.17 -5.74 -11.09
CA ILE A 10 10.25 -4.71 -11.54
C ILE A 10 11.00 -3.42 -11.84
N LYS A 11 11.89 -3.01 -10.96
CA LYS A 11 12.67 -1.79 -11.15
C LYS A 11 13.64 -1.91 -12.32
N ALA A 12 14.09 -3.12 -12.59
CA ALA A 12 14.96 -3.37 -13.75
C ALA A 12 14.19 -3.45 -15.07
N GLY A 13 12.86 -3.43 -15.01
CA GLY A 13 12.04 -3.50 -16.21
C GLY A 13 11.84 -4.91 -16.74
N GLU A 14 12.10 -5.93 -15.92
CA GLU A 14 11.98 -7.32 -16.35
C GLU A 14 10.62 -7.88 -15.97
N ASP A 15 9.89 -8.40 -16.95
CA ASP A 15 8.58 -9.03 -16.74
C ASP A 15 7.72 -8.24 -15.75
N VAL A 16 7.63 -6.92 -15.97
CA VAL A 16 7.05 -6.01 -14.99
C VAL A 16 5.64 -6.42 -14.58
N GLN A 17 4.80 -6.69 -15.58
CA GLN A 17 3.40 -7.02 -15.29
C GLN A 17 3.28 -8.31 -14.49
N LYS A 18 4.00 -9.35 -14.92
CA LYS A 18 3.96 -10.64 -14.25
C LYS A 18 4.49 -10.54 -12.82
N ASN A 19 5.61 -9.83 -12.65
CA ASN A 19 6.21 -9.69 -11.34
C ASN A 19 5.36 -8.82 -10.43
N MET A 20 4.69 -7.81 -10.97
CA MET A 20 3.74 -7.01 -10.18
C MET A 20 2.59 -7.85 -9.66
N GLU A 21 2.03 -8.71 -10.53
CA GLU A 21 0.96 -9.58 -10.11
C GLU A 21 1.40 -10.50 -8.99
N GLN A 22 2.59 -11.09 -9.14
CA GLN A 22 3.13 -11.99 -8.13
C GLN A 22 3.37 -11.26 -6.81
N LEU A 23 3.95 -10.08 -6.88
CA LEU A 23 4.20 -9.29 -5.68
C LEU A 23 2.90 -8.90 -5.00
N TYR A 24 1.91 -8.48 -5.76
CA TYR A 24 0.62 -8.13 -5.20
C TYR A 24 0.00 -9.33 -4.49
N LEU A 25 0.07 -10.52 -5.10
CA LEU A 25 -0.48 -11.71 -4.46
C LEU A 25 0.21 -12.00 -3.13
N GLN A 26 1.50 -11.72 -3.04
CA GLN A 26 2.25 -11.97 -1.82
C GLN A 26 1.94 -10.99 -0.71
N VAL A 27 1.54 -9.76 -1.06
CA VAL A 27 1.27 -8.74 -0.05
C VAL A 27 -0.21 -8.45 0.14
N ARG A 28 -1.08 -9.01 -0.69
CA ARG A 28 -2.50 -8.65 -0.65
C ARG A 28 -3.17 -9.00 0.66
N ASP A 29 -2.75 -10.09 1.30
CA ASP A 29 -3.32 -10.45 2.59
C ASP A 29 -3.03 -9.38 3.64
N TYR A 30 -1.83 -8.82 3.59
CA TYR A 30 -1.49 -7.72 4.47
C TYR A 30 -2.34 -6.49 4.17
N ILE A 31 -2.48 -6.14 2.89
CA ILE A 31 -3.29 -5.01 2.49
C ILE A 31 -4.73 -5.20 2.97
N HIS A 32 -5.26 -6.39 2.78
CA HIS A 32 -6.62 -6.70 3.22
C HIS A 32 -6.76 -6.57 4.74
N SER A 33 -5.78 -7.05 5.48
CA SER A 33 -5.85 -7.00 6.94
C SER A 33 -5.85 -5.56 7.44
N VAL A 34 -5.07 -4.69 6.80
CA VAL A 34 -5.07 -3.27 7.18
C VAL A 34 -6.40 -2.62 6.81
N ALA A 35 -6.92 -2.94 5.61
CA ALA A 35 -8.20 -2.40 5.18
C ALA A 35 -9.32 -2.78 6.15
N MET A 36 -9.27 -4.02 6.65
CA MET A 36 -10.27 -4.47 7.59
C MET A 36 -10.22 -3.72 8.91
N LYS A 37 -9.06 -3.21 9.29
CA LYS A 37 -8.97 -2.40 10.50
C LYS A 37 -9.74 -1.10 10.37
N TYR A 38 -9.88 -0.62 9.15
CA TYR A 38 -10.56 0.65 8.90
C TYR A 38 -11.95 0.47 8.30
N ARG A 39 -12.52 -0.74 8.36
CA ARG A 39 -13.78 -1.03 7.67
C ARG A 39 -14.95 -0.19 8.15
N ASN A 40 -14.87 0.31 9.37
CA ASN A 40 -15.93 1.16 9.91
C ASN A 40 -15.83 2.60 9.43
N SER A 41 -14.71 2.96 8.82
CA SER A 41 -14.47 4.33 8.38
C SER A 41 -14.52 4.47 6.85
N GLY A 42 -14.52 3.36 6.12
CA GLY A 42 -14.55 3.40 4.66
C GLY A 42 -14.79 2.02 4.08
N GLU A 43 -15.06 1.99 2.78
CA GLU A 43 -15.28 0.75 2.06
C GLU A 43 -13.97 -0.05 1.98
N VAL A 44 -14.05 -1.34 2.31
CA VAL A 44 -12.85 -2.19 2.27
C VAL A 44 -12.26 -2.23 0.86
N GLU A 45 -13.10 -2.30 -0.16
CA GLU A 45 -12.62 -2.37 -1.54
C GLU A 45 -11.85 -1.10 -1.93
N ASP A 46 -12.36 0.06 -1.52
CA ASP A 46 -11.68 1.32 -1.80
C ASP A 46 -10.35 1.39 -1.05
N LEU A 47 -10.34 0.92 0.20
CA LEU A 47 -9.12 0.91 0.99
C LEU A 47 -8.08 -0.03 0.37
N GLU A 48 -8.51 -1.16 -0.15
CA GLU A 48 -7.60 -2.09 -0.82
C GLU A 48 -6.99 -1.48 -2.07
N GLN A 49 -7.79 -0.69 -2.81
CA GLN A 49 -7.25 0.01 -3.98
C GLN A 49 -6.21 1.04 -3.57
N GLU A 50 -6.46 1.76 -2.48
CA GLU A 50 -5.46 2.71 -1.97
C GLU A 50 -4.19 1.99 -1.54
N GLY A 51 -4.35 0.81 -0.95
CA GLY A 51 -3.19 0.01 -0.59
C GLY A 51 -2.39 -0.43 -1.80
N TYR A 52 -3.07 -0.79 -2.86
CA TYR A 52 -2.40 -1.19 -4.09
C TYR A 52 -1.62 -0.02 -4.71
N LEU A 53 -2.23 1.16 -4.72
CA LEU A 53 -1.55 2.36 -5.22
C LEU A 53 -0.34 2.70 -4.36
N ALA A 54 -0.48 2.54 -3.05
CA ALA A 54 0.63 2.77 -2.14
C ALA A 54 1.76 1.78 -2.37
N LEU A 55 1.41 0.54 -2.75
CA LEU A 55 2.41 -0.47 -3.09
C LEU A 55 3.27 -0.02 -4.27
N HIS A 56 2.64 0.55 -5.29
CA HIS A 56 3.39 1.07 -6.44
C HIS A 56 4.35 2.16 -6.01
N ALA A 57 3.90 3.08 -5.16
CA ALA A 57 4.77 4.16 -4.68
C ALA A 57 5.94 3.60 -3.87
N ALA A 58 5.67 2.58 -3.05
CA ALA A 58 6.72 1.97 -2.26
C ALA A 58 7.77 1.30 -3.14
N ILE A 59 7.34 0.66 -4.22
CA ILE A 59 8.28 0.02 -5.15
C ILE A 59 9.22 1.05 -5.73
N GLU A 60 8.69 2.18 -6.16
CA GLU A 60 9.51 3.21 -6.77
C GLU A 60 10.56 3.77 -5.83
N LYS A 61 10.22 3.86 -4.55
CA LYS A 61 11.09 4.51 -3.59
C LYS A 61 11.94 3.55 -2.77
N TYR A 62 11.67 2.26 -2.90
CA TYR A 62 12.39 1.26 -2.12
C TYR A 62 13.85 1.14 -2.55
N ASP A 63 14.75 1.13 -1.58
CA ASP A 63 16.17 0.95 -1.83
C ASP A 63 16.63 -0.31 -1.09
N PRO A 64 16.92 -1.40 -1.82
CA PRO A 64 17.36 -2.64 -1.18
C PRO A 64 18.66 -2.48 -0.38
N GLY A 65 19.46 -1.48 -0.73
CA GLY A 65 20.71 -1.23 -0.03
C GLY A 65 20.54 -0.70 1.38
N GLN A 66 19.34 -0.29 1.75
CA GLN A 66 19.07 0.23 3.09
C GLN A 66 18.95 -0.88 4.14
N GLY A 67 18.86 -2.13 3.73
CA GLY A 67 18.78 -3.24 4.67
C GLY A 67 17.41 -3.44 5.31
N VAL A 68 16.39 -2.76 4.84
CA VAL A 68 15.03 -2.90 5.33
C VAL A 68 14.27 -3.84 4.42
N LYS A 69 13.48 -4.75 5.02
CA LYS A 69 12.65 -5.64 4.21
C LYS A 69 11.58 -4.85 3.49
N PHE A 70 11.29 -5.28 2.25
CA PHE A 70 10.32 -4.54 1.44
C PHE A 70 8.94 -4.45 2.11
N LEU A 71 8.45 -5.54 2.68
CA LEU A 71 7.11 -5.51 3.29
C LEU A 71 7.05 -4.52 4.45
N THR A 72 8.11 -4.46 5.25
CA THR A 72 8.18 -3.48 6.35
C THR A 72 8.10 -2.05 5.81
N TYR A 73 8.83 -1.80 4.73
CA TYR A 73 8.85 -0.49 4.10
C TYR A 73 7.50 -0.17 3.47
N ALA A 74 6.95 -1.12 2.72
CA ALA A 74 5.67 -0.93 2.04
C ALA A 74 4.52 -0.77 3.02
N ALA A 75 4.60 -1.42 4.18
CA ALA A 75 3.56 -1.31 5.18
C ALA A 75 3.31 0.14 5.59
N TYR A 76 4.39 0.89 5.72
CA TYR A 76 4.28 2.30 6.06
C TYR A 76 3.47 3.05 5.00
N TYR A 77 3.81 2.84 3.72
CA TYR A 77 3.10 3.49 2.62
C TYR A 77 1.64 3.06 2.55
N ILE A 78 1.39 1.77 2.77
CA ILE A 78 0.03 1.25 2.70
C ILE A 78 -0.84 1.87 3.77
N ARG A 79 -0.36 1.92 5.01
CA ARG A 79 -1.11 2.52 6.10
C ARG A 79 -1.32 4.01 5.88
N GLN A 80 -0.27 4.70 5.43
CA GLN A 80 -0.37 6.14 5.15
C GLN A 80 -1.37 6.42 4.05
N GLY A 81 -1.37 5.61 3.00
CA GLY A 81 -2.30 5.79 1.89
C GLY A 81 -3.73 5.64 2.33
N MET A 82 -4.01 4.61 3.13
CA MET A 82 -5.36 4.39 3.62
C MET A 82 -5.81 5.49 4.57
N GLN A 83 -4.93 5.93 5.46
CA GLN A 83 -5.26 7.00 6.39
C GLN A 83 -5.54 8.31 5.65
N ARG A 84 -4.72 8.60 4.65
CA ARG A 84 -4.94 9.81 3.85
C ARG A 84 -6.27 9.76 3.12
N TYR A 85 -6.58 8.59 2.54
CA TYR A 85 -7.85 8.42 1.86
C TYR A 85 -9.02 8.70 2.81
N LEU A 86 -8.94 8.18 4.03
CA LEU A 86 -10.00 8.38 5.01
C LEU A 86 -10.12 9.83 5.44
N GLN A 87 -9.00 10.53 5.56
CA GLN A 87 -9.03 11.94 5.93
C GLN A 87 -9.70 12.79 4.86
N VAL A 88 -9.45 12.46 3.59
CA VAL A 88 -10.00 13.24 2.49
C VAL A 88 -11.44 12.88 2.21
N ASN A 89 -11.79 11.60 2.28
CA ASN A 89 -13.09 11.13 1.81
C ASN A 89 -14.01 10.65 2.91
N GLY A 90 -13.44 10.07 3.95
CA GLY A 90 -14.25 9.46 4.98
C GLY A 90 -14.56 10.37 6.15
N SER A 91 -13.58 11.18 6.54
CA SER A 91 -13.73 12.00 7.72
C SER A 91 -14.24 13.39 7.42
N CYS A 92 -14.41 13.73 6.19
CA CYS A 92 -14.94 15.05 5.86
C CYS A 92 -16.34 15.22 6.41
N LEU A 93 -16.80 14.23 6.97
CA LEU A 93 -18.07 14.28 7.64
C LEU A 93 -18.00 14.98 8.96
N ARG A 94 -16.86 15.40 9.33
CA ARG A 94 -16.69 16.02 10.55
C ARG A 94 -15.83 17.12 10.58
N LEU A 95 -15.74 17.27 10.10
CA LEU A 95 -15.25 18.06 10.24
C LEU A 95 -15.02 18.77 10.74
N PRO A 96 -14.86 19.11 10.86
CA PRO A 96 -14.57 19.78 11.25
C PRO A 96 -14.17 20.24 11.79
N VAL A 97 -14.01 20.55 11.68
CA VAL A 97 -13.84 20.81 11.97
C VAL A 97 -13.37 21.05 12.48
N HIS A 98 -13.29 21.42 12.49
CA HIS A 98 -13.15 21.55 12.62
C HIS A 98 -12.77 21.60 12.71
N CYS A 99 -12.91 21.83 12.60
CA CYS A 99 -12.96 21.70 12.36
C CYS A 99 -12.58 21.73 12.67
N GLN A 100 -12.47 22.15 12.71
CA GLN A 100 -12.41 22.02 12.69
C GLN A 100 -12.12 21.95 12.62
#